data_2b915268559edb19c5ce2f61ecc3091e
#
_entry.id   2b915268559edb19c5ce2f61ecc3091e
#
_cell.length_a   1.000
_cell.length_b   1.000
_cell.length_c   1.000
_cell.angle_alpha   90.00
_cell.angle_beta   90.00
_cell.angle_gamma   90.00
#
_symmetry.space_group_name_H-M   'P 1'
#
loop_
_entity.id
_entity.type
_entity.pdbx_description
1 polymer ?
#
loop_
_entity_poly.entity_id
_entity_poly.type
_entity_poly.pdbx_seq_one_letter_code
_entity_poly.pdbx_strand_id
1 'polypeptide(L)'
;MEYKPQPYIHNYSLMYGLGGLLHASLASPHVETAEINYSLLDEVETKLYVYPARSRRIDLRRMLLNIKGEGAVEIVQPKPKSMYPWHVMHYYFAPGSVFETVVAAKLDNLRIPSTIRVGVKRQGVFRVICEEATVKGYTSGFTDPVNLGDLARYKLIPDSYVVLLKTKTARKGVPGSNTIVKAYYRENKVALLESRSGIRFRVPLIDVHH
;
A
#
# COMPACT_ATOMS: atom_id res chain seq x y z
N MET A 1 20.30 12.26 -8.64
CA MET A 1 19.70 11.20 -7.81
C MET A 1 18.42 10.75 -8.49
N GLU A 2 18.23 9.47 -8.69
CA GLU A 2 17.11 8.90 -9.45
C GLU A 2 16.24 8.08 -8.49
N TYR A 3 14.95 8.44 -8.37
CA TYR A 3 13.98 7.73 -7.55
C TYR A 3 12.97 7.02 -8.44
N LYS A 4 13.05 5.70 -8.51
CA LYS A 4 12.07 4.87 -9.22
C LYS A 4 11.04 4.33 -8.24
N PRO A 5 9.73 4.52 -8.48
CA PRO A 5 8.72 3.89 -7.66
C PRO A 5 8.77 2.37 -7.83
N GLN A 6 8.56 1.67 -6.74
CA GLN A 6 8.50 0.22 -6.75
C GLN A 6 7.15 -0.25 -7.32
N PRO A 7 7.07 -1.45 -7.92
CA PRO A 7 5.86 -1.98 -8.53
C PRO A 7 4.79 -2.43 -7.51
N TYR A 8 4.82 -1.88 -6.31
CA TYR A 8 3.93 -2.21 -5.20
C TYR A 8 3.40 -0.94 -4.55
N ILE A 9 2.13 -0.98 -4.10
CA ILE A 9 1.57 0.06 -3.24
C ILE A 9 1.40 -0.54 -1.85
N HIS A 10 1.93 0.18 -0.86
CA HIS A 10 1.87 -0.24 0.54
C HIS A 10 0.42 -0.28 1.03
N ASN A 11 0.04 -1.34 1.76
CA ASN A 11 -1.31 -1.55 2.25
C ASN A 11 -1.84 -0.39 3.10
N TYR A 12 -1.03 0.19 3.99
CA TYR A 12 -1.47 1.32 4.81
C TYR A 12 -1.84 2.54 3.97
N SER A 13 -1.14 2.80 2.87
CA SER A 13 -1.54 3.88 1.96
C SER A 13 -2.90 3.64 1.32
N LEU A 14 -3.21 2.39 0.99
CA LEU A 14 -4.52 1.98 0.47
C LEU A 14 -5.59 2.03 1.56
N MET A 15 -5.28 1.56 2.77
CA MET A 15 -6.18 1.61 3.92
C MET A 15 -6.55 3.04 4.28
N TYR A 16 -5.59 3.99 4.24
CA TYR A 16 -5.90 5.42 4.38
C TYR A 16 -6.80 5.94 3.26
N GLY A 17 -6.58 5.50 2.03
CA GLY A 17 -7.41 5.89 0.88
C GLY A 17 -8.84 5.37 0.98
N LEU A 18 -9.01 4.14 1.44
CA LEU A 18 -10.31 3.47 1.62
C LEU A 18 -10.94 3.75 2.99
N GLY A 19 -10.11 3.96 4.01
CA GLY A 19 -10.57 4.15 5.39
C GLY A 19 -11.44 5.40 5.60
N GLY A 20 -11.36 6.38 4.71
CA GLY A 20 -12.26 7.53 4.71
C GLY A 20 -13.75 7.17 4.61
N LEU A 21 -14.08 5.95 4.18
CA LEU A 21 -15.45 5.41 4.21
C LEU A 21 -15.94 5.10 5.61
N LEU A 22 -15.02 4.72 6.50
CA LEU A 22 -15.30 4.27 7.85
C LEU A 22 -14.97 5.36 8.88
N HIS A 23 -14.08 6.28 8.54
CA HIS A 23 -13.60 7.32 9.42
C HIS A 23 -13.34 8.62 8.67
N ALA A 24 -14.17 9.66 8.90
CA ALA A 24 -14.09 10.92 8.17
C ALA A 24 -12.73 11.64 8.32
N SER A 25 -12.04 11.47 9.46
CA SER A 25 -10.71 12.05 9.69
C SER A 25 -9.63 11.48 8.76
N LEU A 26 -9.79 10.26 8.25
CA LEU A 26 -8.91 9.68 7.24
C LEU A 26 -9.15 10.29 5.84
N ALA A 27 -10.36 10.76 5.59
CA ALA A 27 -10.71 11.45 4.34
C ALA A 27 -10.24 12.90 4.32
N SER A 28 -10.03 13.52 5.51
CA SER A 28 -9.64 14.93 5.61
C SER A 28 -8.26 15.20 4.98
N PRO A 29 -8.13 16.24 4.14
CA PRO A 29 -6.85 16.66 3.59
C PRO A 29 -5.93 17.35 4.62
N HIS A 30 -6.47 17.79 5.75
CA HIS A 30 -5.76 18.56 6.76
C HIS A 30 -5.21 17.68 7.89
N VAL A 31 -4.22 16.86 7.58
CA VAL A 31 -3.35 16.32 8.64
C VAL A 31 -2.18 17.28 8.77
N GLU A 32 -2.30 18.24 9.68
CA GLU A 32 -1.27 19.25 9.94
C GLU A 32 0.00 18.68 10.58
N THR A 33 -0.04 17.44 11.06
CA THR A 33 1.09 16.81 11.69
C THR A 33 2.00 16.13 10.69
N ALA A 34 3.31 16.38 10.80
CA ALA A 34 4.35 15.70 10.02
C ALA A 34 4.38 14.17 10.29
N GLU A 35 3.74 13.72 11.36
CA GLU A 35 3.68 12.32 11.77
C GLU A 35 2.38 11.66 11.28
N ILE A 36 2.54 10.46 10.71
CA ILE A 36 1.40 9.65 10.29
C ILE A 36 0.72 9.11 11.56
N ASN A 37 -0.54 9.49 11.77
CA ASN A 37 -1.33 8.95 12.88
C ASN A 37 -1.87 7.57 12.54
N TYR A 38 -1.15 6.53 12.94
CA TYR A 38 -1.56 5.15 12.70
C TYR A 38 -2.67 4.65 13.64
N SER A 39 -3.00 5.36 14.73
CA SER A 39 -4.08 4.94 15.64
C SER A 39 -5.44 4.88 14.96
N LEU A 40 -5.68 5.75 13.98
CA LEU A 40 -6.91 5.72 13.18
C LEU A 40 -7.04 4.46 12.33
N LEU A 41 -5.92 3.82 11.96
CA LEU A 41 -5.96 2.56 11.23
C LEU A 41 -6.39 1.39 12.13
N ASP A 42 -6.18 1.47 13.45
CA ASP A 42 -6.61 0.41 14.36
C ASP A 42 -8.13 0.20 14.31
N GLU A 43 -8.90 1.30 14.26
CA GLU A 43 -10.36 1.24 14.10
C GLU A 43 -10.78 0.70 12.73
N VAL A 44 -10.08 1.11 11.67
CA VAL A 44 -10.35 0.66 10.30
C VAL A 44 -10.10 -0.83 10.19
N GLU A 45 -9.00 -1.33 10.76
CA GLU A 45 -8.58 -2.74 10.70
C GLU A 45 -9.56 -3.69 11.37
N THR A 46 -10.39 -3.23 12.30
CA THR A 46 -11.47 -4.07 12.88
C THR A 46 -12.58 -4.39 11.88
N LYS A 47 -12.69 -3.65 10.80
CA LYS A 47 -13.77 -3.76 9.80
C LYS A 47 -13.26 -4.03 8.39
N LEU A 48 -12.06 -3.56 8.08
CA LEU A 48 -11.49 -3.58 6.74
C LEU A 48 -9.97 -3.78 6.80
N TYR A 49 -9.48 -4.79 6.11
CA TYR A 49 -8.04 -4.96 5.86
C TYR A 49 -7.77 -4.97 4.35
N VAL A 50 -6.74 -4.24 3.93
CA VAL A 50 -6.30 -4.19 2.54
C VAL A 50 -4.91 -4.78 2.44
N TYR A 51 -4.72 -5.75 1.54
CA TYR A 51 -3.39 -6.27 1.25
C TYR A 51 -2.57 -5.25 0.44
N PRO A 52 -1.22 -5.33 0.45
CA PRO A 52 -0.40 -4.54 -0.46
C PRO A 52 -0.80 -4.80 -1.91
N ALA A 53 -0.90 -3.74 -2.72
CA ALA A 53 -1.21 -3.92 -4.13
C ALA A 53 0.03 -4.31 -4.93
N ARG A 54 -0.13 -5.25 -5.84
CA ARG A 54 0.85 -5.59 -6.87
C ARG A 54 0.51 -4.89 -8.18
N SER A 55 1.52 -4.59 -8.97
CA SER A 55 1.28 -4.06 -10.30
C SER A 55 0.91 -5.19 -11.29
N ARG A 56 -0.12 -4.96 -12.08
CA ARG A 56 -0.42 -5.76 -13.27
C ARG A 56 0.20 -5.16 -14.53
N ARG A 57 0.15 -3.83 -14.63
CA ARG A 57 0.77 -3.05 -15.69
C ARG A 57 1.30 -1.75 -15.12
N ILE A 58 2.53 -1.42 -15.44
CA ILE A 58 3.15 -0.16 -15.05
C ILE A 58 3.50 0.62 -16.30
N ASP A 59 3.04 1.86 -16.34
CA ASP A 59 3.57 2.91 -17.20
C ASP A 59 4.29 3.91 -16.30
N LEU A 60 5.61 4.07 -16.50
CA LEU A 60 6.43 5.00 -15.75
C LEU A 60 6.77 6.20 -16.61
N ARG A 61 6.48 7.38 -16.11
CA ARG A 61 6.96 8.62 -16.70
C ARG A 61 7.94 9.29 -15.77
N ARG A 62 8.89 9.98 -16.38
CA ARG A 62 9.88 10.78 -15.68
C ARG A 62 9.49 12.25 -15.72
N MET A 63 9.73 12.94 -14.62
CA MET A 63 9.59 14.38 -14.51
C MET A 63 10.89 14.94 -13.94
N LEU A 64 11.44 15.94 -14.61
CA LEU A 64 12.59 16.69 -14.11
C LEU A 64 12.04 17.82 -13.24
N LEU A 65 12.31 17.77 -11.93
CA LEU A 65 11.99 18.86 -11.03
C LEU A 65 13.21 19.74 -10.86
N ASN A 66 13.06 21.02 -11.21
CA ASN A 66 14.03 22.04 -10.91
C ASN A 66 13.76 22.57 -9.49
N ILE A 67 14.71 22.37 -8.56
CA ILE A 67 14.53 22.72 -7.14
C ILE A 67 14.67 24.23 -6.89
N LYS A 68 15.05 25.01 -7.88
CA LYS A 68 15.15 26.47 -7.79
C LYS A 68 13.97 27.18 -8.48
N GLY A 69 12.75 26.90 -8.06
CA GLY A 69 11.59 27.67 -8.48
C GLY A 69 10.82 28.17 -7.27
N GLU A 70 10.28 29.38 -7.33
CA GLU A 70 9.32 29.90 -6.35
C GLU A 70 8.20 28.89 -6.13
N GLY A 71 8.01 28.44 -4.88
CA GLY A 71 7.04 27.39 -4.51
C GLY A 71 7.62 25.99 -4.34
N ALA A 72 8.91 25.79 -4.46
CA ALA A 72 9.52 24.53 -4.09
C ALA A 72 9.37 24.31 -2.57
N VAL A 73 8.68 23.26 -2.21
CA VAL A 73 8.68 22.72 -0.85
C VAL A 73 10.13 22.61 -0.39
N GLU A 74 10.45 23.14 0.80
CA GLU A 74 11.76 22.99 1.44
C GLU A 74 12.14 21.51 1.52
N ILE A 75 12.80 21.03 0.50
CA ILE A 75 13.49 19.76 0.56
C ILE A 75 14.90 20.09 1.03
N VAL A 76 15.14 19.86 2.32
CA VAL A 76 16.45 19.81 2.98
C VAL A 76 17.50 20.65 2.28
N GLN A 77 17.88 21.75 2.90
CA GLN A 77 18.90 22.67 2.41
C GLN A 77 20.10 21.91 1.82
N PRO A 78 20.42 22.07 0.55
CA PRO A 78 21.65 21.52 0.03
C PRO A 78 22.83 22.20 0.74
N LYS A 79 23.81 21.40 1.12
CA LYS A 79 25.07 21.94 1.67
C LYS A 79 25.58 23.06 0.78
N PRO A 80 26.02 24.19 1.32
CA PRO A 80 26.21 25.47 0.61
C PRO A 80 27.33 25.51 -0.45
N LYS A 81 27.84 24.39 -0.92
CA LYS A 81 28.99 24.30 -1.84
C LYS A 81 28.67 23.97 -3.30
N SER A 82 27.42 23.77 -3.70
CA SER A 82 27.11 23.54 -5.12
C SER A 82 26.38 24.73 -5.75
N MET A 83 27.03 25.39 -6.67
CA MET A 83 26.50 26.51 -7.44
C MET A 83 25.57 26.13 -8.58
N TYR A 84 25.19 24.87 -8.73
CA TYR A 84 24.36 24.38 -9.82
C TYR A 84 22.94 24.08 -9.37
N PRO A 85 21.93 24.37 -10.21
CA PRO A 85 20.55 23.95 -9.94
C PRO A 85 20.50 22.42 -9.88
N TRP A 86 20.03 21.91 -8.75
CA TRP A 86 19.86 20.47 -8.57
C TRP A 86 18.63 20.03 -9.35
N HIS A 87 18.86 19.25 -10.38
CA HIS A 87 17.81 18.53 -11.07
C HIS A 87 17.58 17.20 -10.37
N VAL A 88 16.38 16.99 -9.86
CA VAL A 88 15.98 15.67 -9.33
C VAL A 88 15.03 15.04 -10.33
N MET A 89 15.42 13.86 -10.80
CA MET A 89 14.58 13.09 -11.68
C MET A 89 13.64 12.22 -10.84
N HIS A 90 12.35 12.53 -10.92
CA HIS A 90 11.31 11.74 -10.31
C HIS A 90 10.61 10.88 -11.35
N TYR A 91 10.41 9.61 -11.01
CA TYR A 91 9.53 8.74 -11.76
C TYR A 91 8.20 8.65 -11.03
N TYR A 92 7.11 8.63 -11.77
CA TYR A 92 5.77 8.46 -11.25
C TYR A 92 4.99 7.47 -12.10
N PHE A 93 3.98 6.87 -11.52
CA PHE A 93 3.05 6.02 -12.25
C PHE A 93 2.16 6.89 -13.13
N ALA A 94 2.26 6.71 -14.43
CA ALA A 94 1.44 7.43 -15.39
C ALA A 94 0.00 6.86 -15.45
N PRO A 95 -0.95 7.64 -15.98
CA PRO A 95 -2.27 7.13 -16.32
C PRO A 95 -2.17 5.88 -17.18
N GLY A 96 -2.97 4.87 -16.86
CA GLY A 96 -2.89 3.56 -17.48
C GLY A 96 -2.10 2.51 -16.69
N SER A 97 -1.39 2.90 -15.62
CA SER A 97 -0.85 1.93 -14.66
C SER A 97 -1.99 1.25 -13.90
N VAL A 98 -1.91 -0.07 -13.76
CA VAL A 98 -2.93 -0.91 -13.12
C VAL A 98 -2.31 -1.66 -11.96
N PHE A 99 -2.97 -1.57 -10.80
CA PHE A 99 -2.62 -2.29 -9.59
C PHE A 99 -3.78 -3.15 -9.14
N GLU A 100 -3.48 -4.28 -8.54
CA GLU A 100 -4.44 -5.25 -8.04
C GLU A 100 -4.16 -5.53 -6.57
N THR A 101 -5.22 -5.61 -5.77
CA THR A 101 -5.13 -5.97 -4.36
C THR A 101 -6.35 -6.76 -3.93
N VAL A 102 -6.27 -7.33 -2.73
CA VAL A 102 -7.38 -7.98 -2.04
C VAL A 102 -7.81 -7.09 -0.88
N VAL A 103 -9.10 -7.00 -0.69
CA VAL A 103 -9.73 -6.34 0.46
C VAL A 103 -10.51 -7.39 1.24
N ALA A 104 -10.14 -7.60 2.50
CA ALA A 104 -10.92 -8.36 3.45
C ALA A 104 -11.80 -7.40 4.24
N ALA A 105 -13.12 -7.60 4.23
CA ALA A 105 -14.05 -6.73 4.92
C ALA A 105 -15.14 -7.54 5.63
N LYS A 106 -15.57 -7.02 6.78
CA LYS A 106 -16.62 -7.61 7.61
C LYS A 106 -18.02 -7.09 7.27
N LEU A 107 -18.11 -6.12 6.39
CA LEU A 107 -19.34 -5.39 6.10
C LEU A 107 -20.03 -5.98 4.87
N ASP A 108 -21.24 -6.51 5.04
CA ASP A 108 -22.06 -7.09 3.95
C ASP A 108 -22.43 -6.10 2.84
N ASN A 109 -22.33 -4.79 3.11
CA ASN A 109 -22.68 -3.72 2.17
C ASN A 109 -21.59 -2.65 2.07
N LEU A 110 -20.31 -3.05 2.07
CA LEU A 110 -19.22 -2.11 1.92
C LEU A 110 -19.25 -1.45 0.54
N ARG A 111 -19.64 -0.19 0.48
CA ARG A 111 -19.54 0.61 -0.73
C ARG A 111 -18.15 1.18 -0.88
N ILE A 112 -17.33 0.53 -1.69
CA ILE A 112 -15.99 1.04 -2.01
C ILE A 112 -16.13 2.21 -2.99
N PRO A 113 -15.44 3.35 -2.76
CA PRO A 113 -15.54 4.50 -3.65
C PRO A 113 -14.94 4.18 -5.01
N SER A 114 -15.51 4.75 -6.07
CA SER A 114 -14.98 4.62 -7.44
C SER A 114 -13.62 5.29 -7.63
N THR A 115 -13.19 6.10 -6.67
CA THR A 115 -11.92 6.85 -6.73
C THR A 115 -11.33 6.98 -5.34
N ILE A 116 -10.02 6.73 -5.22
CA ILE A 116 -9.26 6.95 -3.99
C ILE A 116 -8.03 7.81 -4.26
N ARG A 117 -7.56 8.48 -3.21
CA ARG A 117 -6.30 9.23 -3.24
C ARG A 117 -5.25 8.51 -2.39
N VAL A 118 -4.09 8.28 -2.96
CA VAL A 118 -3.00 7.53 -2.34
C VAL A 118 -1.67 8.25 -2.55
N GLY A 119 -0.69 7.97 -1.71
CA GLY A 119 0.66 8.48 -1.82
C GLY A 119 0.91 9.77 -1.05
N VAL A 120 2.12 10.31 -1.20
CA VAL A 120 2.56 11.52 -0.50
C VAL A 120 1.62 12.67 -0.81
N LYS A 121 1.14 13.34 0.24
CA LYS A 121 0.15 14.44 0.14
C LYS A 121 -1.11 14.07 -0.67
N ARG A 122 -1.43 12.77 -0.77
CA ARG A 122 -2.59 12.23 -1.51
C ARG A 122 -2.66 12.70 -2.98
N GLN A 123 -1.51 12.85 -3.61
CA GLN A 123 -1.43 13.33 -4.99
C GLN A 123 -1.79 12.26 -6.03
N GLY A 124 -1.61 10.97 -5.70
CA GLY A 124 -2.01 9.87 -6.57
C GLY A 124 -3.53 9.69 -6.55
N VAL A 125 -4.16 9.73 -7.72
CA VAL A 125 -5.59 9.46 -7.89
C VAL A 125 -5.76 8.14 -8.63
N PHE A 126 -6.50 7.19 -8.02
CA PHE A 126 -6.78 5.89 -8.60
C PHE A 126 -8.28 5.73 -8.80
N ARG A 127 -8.66 5.29 -10.00
CA ARG A 127 -9.99 4.72 -10.23
C ARG A 127 -10.02 3.33 -9.62
N VAL A 128 -11.04 3.03 -8.85
CA VAL A 128 -11.23 1.73 -8.19
C VAL A 128 -12.30 0.94 -8.92
N ILE A 129 -11.99 -0.31 -9.20
CA ILE A 129 -12.93 -1.30 -9.73
C ILE A 129 -12.93 -2.46 -8.75
N CYS A 130 -14.09 -2.81 -8.22
CA CYS A 130 -14.24 -3.89 -7.26
C CYS A 130 -14.97 -5.07 -7.87
N GLU A 131 -14.49 -6.24 -7.53
CA GLU A 131 -15.11 -7.52 -7.85
C GLU A 131 -15.08 -8.40 -6.61
N GLU A 132 -16.10 -9.22 -6.44
CA GLU A 132 -16.10 -10.26 -5.43
C GLU A 132 -15.12 -11.36 -5.82
N ALA A 133 -14.39 -11.86 -4.83
CA ALA A 133 -13.50 -13.00 -4.97
C ALA A 133 -13.96 -14.16 -4.08
N THR A 134 -13.87 -15.36 -4.61
CA THR A 134 -14.21 -16.60 -3.88
C THR A 134 -12.95 -17.35 -3.50
N VAL A 135 -12.95 -17.96 -2.32
CA VAL A 135 -11.91 -18.89 -1.91
C VAL A 135 -12.11 -20.21 -2.68
N LYS A 136 -11.14 -20.58 -3.50
CA LYS A 136 -11.13 -21.82 -4.28
C LYS A 136 -10.49 -22.99 -3.53
N GLY A 137 -9.71 -22.70 -2.51
CA GLY A 137 -9.01 -23.69 -1.69
C GLY A 137 -7.82 -23.09 -0.97
N TYR A 138 -7.05 -23.96 -0.35
CA TYR A 138 -5.84 -23.60 0.38
C TYR A 138 -4.65 -24.38 -0.15
N THR A 139 -3.48 -23.78 -0.11
CA THR A 139 -2.23 -24.38 -0.58
C THR A 139 -1.05 -23.96 0.29
N SER A 140 0.03 -24.69 0.15
CA SER A 140 1.36 -24.28 0.61
C SER A 140 2.08 -23.42 -0.44
N GLY A 141 3.16 -22.76 -0.06
CA GLY A 141 4.02 -22.03 -0.97
C GLY A 141 4.03 -20.52 -0.75
N PHE A 142 4.45 -19.78 -1.79
CA PHE A 142 4.57 -18.33 -1.70
C PHE A 142 3.24 -17.61 -1.88
N THR A 143 3.07 -16.54 -1.10
CA THR A 143 1.96 -15.59 -1.22
C THR A 143 2.21 -14.55 -2.31
N ASP A 144 1.17 -13.82 -2.68
CA ASP A 144 1.27 -12.47 -3.23
C ASP A 144 1.83 -11.50 -2.17
N PRO A 145 2.10 -10.23 -2.51
CA PRO A 145 2.65 -9.28 -1.55
C PRO A 145 1.81 -9.15 -0.28
N VAL A 146 2.47 -9.27 0.87
CA VAL A 146 1.88 -9.11 2.21
C VAL A 146 2.77 -8.23 3.08
N ASN A 147 2.20 -7.60 4.09
CA ASN A 147 2.96 -6.81 5.05
C ASN A 147 3.50 -7.70 6.17
N LEU A 148 4.81 -7.69 6.37
CA LEU A 148 5.47 -8.55 7.35
C LEU A 148 5.02 -8.26 8.80
N GLY A 149 4.86 -6.99 9.15
CA GLY A 149 4.40 -6.59 10.48
C GLY A 149 2.97 -7.02 10.75
N ASP A 150 2.10 -6.95 9.74
CA ASP A 150 0.71 -7.41 9.86
C ASP A 150 0.64 -8.92 10.02
N LEU A 151 1.46 -9.69 9.29
CA LEU A 151 1.54 -11.14 9.48
C LEU A 151 1.89 -11.50 10.93
N ALA A 152 2.86 -10.80 11.52
CA ALA A 152 3.22 -11.02 12.92
C ALA A 152 2.07 -10.66 13.88
N ARG A 153 1.37 -9.53 13.62
CA ARG A 153 0.24 -9.07 14.42
C ARG A 153 -0.94 -10.04 14.38
N TYR A 154 -1.24 -10.60 13.22
CA TYR A 154 -2.31 -11.59 13.05
C TYR A 154 -1.86 -13.04 13.31
N LYS A 155 -0.67 -13.24 13.89
CA LYS A 155 -0.09 -14.56 14.22
C LYS A 155 0.05 -15.50 13.01
N LEU A 156 0.19 -14.93 11.83
CA LEU A 156 0.38 -15.63 10.57
C LEU A 156 1.87 -15.69 10.20
N ILE A 157 2.71 -16.15 11.13
CA ILE A 157 4.17 -16.18 10.98
C ILE A 157 4.55 -17.12 9.84
N PRO A 158 5.25 -16.64 8.79
CA PRO A 158 5.69 -17.48 7.69
C PRO A 158 6.93 -18.32 8.06
N ASP A 159 7.13 -19.43 7.38
CA ASP A 159 8.35 -20.25 7.51
C ASP A 159 9.60 -19.52 6.95
N SER A 160 9.40 -18.77 5.88
CA SER A 160 10.41 -17.89 5.28
C SER A 160 9.75 -16.78 4.45
N TYR A 161 10.54 -15.79 4.02
CA TYR A 161 10.01 -14.72 3.17
C TYR A 161 11.09 -14.08 2.30
N VAL A 162 10.65 -13.43 1.22
CA VAL A 162 11.47 -12.60 0.34
C VAL A 162 11.00 -11.16 0.45
N VAL A 163 11.91 -10.24 0.76
CA VAL A 163 11.61 -8.80 0.86
C VAL A 163 11.43 -8.22 -0.54
N LEU A 164 10.30 -7.57 -0.76
CA LEU A 164 9.97 -6.89 -2.01
C LEU A 164 10.17 -5.37 -1.90
N LEU A 165 9.76 -4.80 -0.77
CA LEU A 165 9.83 -3.37 -0.52
C LEU A 165 10.05 -3.12 0.97
N LYS A 166 10.96 -2.20 1.30
CA LYS A 166 11.11 -1.67 2.65
C LYS A 166 11.02 -0.15 2.62
N THR A 167 10.06 0.41 3.35
CA THR A 167 9.91 1.86 3.49
C THR A 167 10.67 2.38 4.71
N LYS A 168 10.90 3.69 4.79
CA LYS A 168 11.65 4.30 5.90
C LYS A 168 10.86 4.29 7.22
N THR A 169 9.55 4.46 7.14
CA THR A 169 8.70 4.65 8.32
C THR A 169 7.93 3.38 8.62
N ALA A 170 8.11 2.84 9.81
CA ALA A 170 7.32 1.75 10.37
C ALA A 170 6.21 2.29 11.28
N ARG A 171 5.11 1.56 11.40
CA ARG A 171 4.04 1.83 12.36
C ARG A 171 4.57 1.57 13.77
N LYS A 172 4.38 2.54 14.68
CA LYS A 172 4.80 2.41 16.08
C LYS A 172 4.13 1.17 16.72
N GLY A 173 4.93 0.36 17.39
CA GLY A 173 4.44 -0.87 18.04
C GLY A 173 4.21 -2.07 17.10
N VAL A 174 4.44 -1.92 15.79
CA VAL A 174 4.31 -3.02 14.81
C VAL A 174 5.62 -3.20 14.04
N PRO A 175 6.58 -3.95 14.59
CA PRO A 175 7.85 -4.24 13.91
C PRO A 175 7.62 -4.88 12.54
N GLY A 176 8.39 -4.46 11.54
CA GLY A 176 8.26 -4.99 10.17
C GLY A 176 7.09 -4.42 9.36
N SER A 177 6.26 -3.53 9.94
CA SER A 177 5.11 -2.91 9.24
C SER A 177 5.50 -2.03 8.05
N ASN A 178 6.77 -1.70 7.91
CA ASN A 178 7.33 -0.98 6.76
C ASN A 178 7.89 -1.93 5.69
N THR A 179 7.64 -3.23 5.79
CA THR A 179 8.25 -4.23 4.92
C THR A 179 7.19 -5.06 4.22
N ILE A 180 7.16 -4.97 2.89
CA ILE A 180 6.34 -5.83 2.04
C ILE A 180 7.18 -7.03 1.60
N VAL A 181 6.61 -8.22 1.74
CA VAL A 181 7.28 -9.49 1.46
C VAL A 181 6.40 -10.40 0.61
N LYS A 182 7.02 -11.40 -0.04
CA LYS A 182 6.36 -12.67 -0.37
C LYS A 182 6.66 -13.64 0.75
N ALA A 183 5.64 -14.06 1.48
CA ALA A 183 5.75 -15.01 2.56
C ALA A 183 5.62 -16.45 2.02
N TYR A 184 6.36 -17.38 2.61
CA TYR A 184 6.31 -18.79 2.26
C TYR A 184 5.77 -19.60 3.44
N TYR A 185 4.81 -20.49 3.15
CA TYR A 185 4.22 -21.41 4.11
C TYR A 185 4.36 -22.84 3.61
N ARG A 186 4.87 -23.72 4.46
CA ARG A 186 4.95 -25.17 4.19
C ARG A 186 3.57 -25.83 4.31
N GLU A 187 2.76 -25.32 5.21
CA GLU A 187 1.41 -25.79 5.43
C GLU A 187 0.42 -25.09 4.49
N ASN A 188 -0.76 -25.67 4.32
CA ASN A 188 -1.85 -25.13 3.51
C ASN A 188 -2.52 -23.90 4.17
N LYS A 189 -1.76 -22.85 4.42
CA LYS A 189 -2.19 -21.58 5.03
C LYS A 189 -2.44 -20.45 4.02
N VAL A 190 -2.18 -20.71 2.75
CA VAL A 190 -2.34 -19.72 1.68
C VAL A 190 -3.65 -19.98 0.97
N ALA A 191 -4.60 -19.07 1.10
CA ALA A 191 -5.86 -19.13 0.37
C ALA A 191 -5.66 -18.76 -1.09
N LEU A 192 -6.29 -19.53 -1.97
CA LEU A 192 -6.41 -19.26 -3.38
C LEU A 192 -7.71 -18.52 -3.62
N LEU A 193 -7.62 -17.25 -3.97
CA LEU A 193 -8.77 -16.41 -4.29
C LEU A 193 -8.89 -16.24 -5.81
N GLU A 194 -10.10 -16.25 -6.33
CA GLU A 194 -10.38 -15.98 -7.73
C GLU A 194 -11.57 -15.02 -7.85
N SER A 195 -11.36 -13.89 -8.57
CA SER A 195 -12.40 -12.92 -8.85
C SER A 195 -13.29 -13.38 -10.02
N ARG A 196 -14.42 -12.69 -10.22
CA ARG A 196 -15.33 -12.97 -11.36
C ARG A 196 -14.65 -12.81 -12.72
N SER A 197 -13.68 -11.91 -12.85
CA SER A 197 -12.89 -11.71 -14.08
C SER A 197 -11.71 -12.68 -14.21
N GLY A 198 -11.54 -13.63 -13.29
CA GLY A 198 -10.46 -14.62 -13.32
C GLY A 198 -9.12 -14.12 -12.76
N ILE A 199 -9.10 -12.99 -12.06
CA ILE A 199 -7.90 -12.52 -11.36
C ILE A 199 -7.67 -13.42 -10.14
N ARG A 200 -6.43 -13.93 -10.00
CA ARG A 200 -6.07 -14.87 -8.93
C ARG A 200 -5.11 -14.24 -7.96
N PHE A 201 -5.36 -14.51 -6.67
CA PHE A 201 -4.51 -14.11 -5.56
C PHE A 201 -4.18 -15.30 -4.66
N ARG A 202 -3.02 -15.22 -4.02
CA ARG A 202 -2.50 -16.17 -3.05
C ARG A 202 -2.17 -15.40 -1.77
N VAL A 203 -3.05 -15.43 -0.79
CA VAL A 203 -2.89 -14.66 0.45
C VAL A 203 -3.16 -15.52 1.67
N PRO A 204 -2.47 -15.31 2.81
CA PRO A 204 -2.91 -15.86 4.07
C PRO A 204 -4.18 -15.11 4.47
N LEU A 205 -5.23 -15.82 4.86
CA LEU A 205 -6.46 -15.14 5.27
C LEU A 205 -6.25 -14.42 6.61
N ILE A 206 -6.33 -13.12 6.56
CA ILE A 206 -6.36 -12.27 7.76
C ILE A 206 -7.81 -12.22 8.23
N ASP A 207 -8.02 -12.73 9.45
CA ASP A 207 -9.32 -12.63 10.10
C ASP A 207 -9.49 -11.21 10.67
N VAL A 208 -10.48 -10.50 10.16
CA VAL A 208 -10.82 -9.14 10.59
C VAL A 208 -11.64 -9.15 11.89
N HIS A 209 -11.77 -10.33 12.56
CA HIS A 209 -12.60 -10.54 13.74
C HIS A 209 -11.89 -10.37 15.10
N HIS A 210 -10.61 -9.98 15.14
CA HIS A 210 -9.87 -9.80 16.40
C HIS A 210 -9.75 -8.36 16.84
#